data_24a491bf5ea40f4428795568e924ad19
#
_entry.id   24a491bf5ea40f4428795568e924ad19
#
_cell.length_a   1.000
_cell.length_b   1.000
_cell.length_c   1.000
_cell.angle_alpha   90.00
_cell.angle_beta   90.00
_cell.angle_gamma   90.00
#
_symmetry.space_group_name_H-M   'P 1'
#
loop_
_entity.id
_entity.type
_entity.pdbx_description
1 polymer ?
#
loop_
_entity_poly.entity_id
_entity_poly.type
_entity_poly.pdbx_seq_one_letter_code
_entity_poly.pdbx_strand_id
1 'polypeptide(L)'
;MNMFSQGVDPELDFSNMSDICEVYERVTRMHVSPRQPYAGELVFTAFSGSHQDAIAKGMAWREDRQCDKWNVPYLPIDPQDVGRRYDSDVIRINSQSGKGGVNYILKQSFGISLPEKMKEEVGYLVKDVSDKAHKELTPDW
;
A
#
# COMPACT_ATOMS: atom_id res chain seq x y z
N MET A 1 10.51 16.07 5.69
CA MET A 1 9.28 15.39 6.13
C MET A 1 8.99 15.58 7.63
N ASN A 2 9.94 15.25 8.55
CA ASN A 2 9.67 15.40 10.00
C ASN A 2 9.34 16.84 10.43
N MET A 3 10.00 17.85 9.84
CA MET A 3 9.65 19.26 10.09
C MET A 3 8.24 19.58 9.59
N PHE A 4 7.92 19.15 8.38
CA PHE A 4 6.61 19.35 7.77
C PHE A 4 5.48 18.73 8.62
N SER A 5 5.66 17.47 9.09
CA SER A 5 4.68 16.82 9.97
C SER A 5 4.49 17.49 11.31
N GLN A 6 5.41 18.36 11.73
CA GLN A 6 5.32 19.22 12.93
C GLN A 6 4.80 20.63 12.62
N GLY A 7 4.33 20.88 11.41
CA GLY A 7 3.81 22.18 10.99
C GLY A 7 4.88 23.20 10.61
N VAL A 8 6.13 22.76 10.39
CA VAL A 8 7.22 23.63 9.94
C VAL A 8 7.49 23.35 8.47
N ASP A 9 7.21 24.31 7.60
CA ASP A 9 7.52 24.21 6.18
C ASP A 9 9.06 24.37 5.98
N PRO A 10 9.74 23.31 5.48
CA PRO A 10 11.18 23.37 5.19
C PRO A 10 11.50 24.04 3.86
N GLU A 11 10.49 24.52 3.13
CA GLU A 11 10.63 25.12 1.79
C GLU A 11 11.33 24.15 0.77
N LEU A 12 11.09 22.84 0.95
CA LEU A 12 11.64 21.78 0.08
C LEU A 12 10.50 21.05 -0.62
N ASP A 13 10.62 20.89 -1.92
CA ASP A 13 9.67 20.14 -2.72
C ASP A 13 10.10 18.66 -2.83
N PHE A 14 9.30 17.76 -2.28
CA PHE A 14 9.45 16.30 -2.37
C PHE A 14 8.34 15.65 -3.19
N SER A 15 7.54 16.43 -3.91
CA SER A 15 6.44 15.92 -4.74
C SER A 15 6.88 14.97 -5.86
N ASN A 16 8.19 14.83 -6.07
CA ASN A 16 8.77 13.95 -7.07
C ASN A 16 9.85 13.01 -6.47
N MET A 17 9.50 12.33 -5.39
CA MET A 17 10.42 11.48 -4.65
C MET A 17 11.01 10.34 -5.50
N SER A 18 10.25 9.81 -6.45
CA SER A 18 10.72 8.72 -7.33
C SER A 18 11.89 9.15 -8.20
N ASP A 19 11.83 10.34 -8.80
CA ASP A 19 12.93 10.87 -9.64
C ASP A 19 14.15 11.21 -8.77
N ILE A 20 13.94 11.70 -7.56
CA ILE A 20 15.03 11.95 -6.60
C ILE A 20 15.77 10.64 -6.30
N CYS A 21 15.03 9.55 -6.05
CA CYS A 21 15.60 8.23 -5.82
C CYS A 21 16.39 7.74 -7.04
N GLU A 22 15.83 7.87 -8.24
CA GLU A 22 16.50 7.47 -9.48
C GLU A 22 17.82 8.23 -9.70
N VAL A 23 17.80 9.54 -9.50
CA VAL A 23 19.03 10.37 -9.60
C VAL A 23 20.05 9.93 -8.56
N TYR A 24 19.63 9.72 -7.32
CA TYR A 24 20.50 9.24 -6.25
C TYR A 24 21.17 7.91 -6.61
N GLU A 25 20.40 6.90 -7.02
CA GLU A 25 20.92 5.57 -7.38
C GLU A 25 21.87 5.63 -8.58
N ARG A 26 21.54 6.43 -9.58
CA ARG A 26 22.38 6.61 -10.76
C ARG A 26 23.73 7.25 -10.44
N VAL A 27 23.74 8.27 -9.58
CA VAL A 27 24.96 9.03 -9.25
C VAL A 27 25.82 8.29 -8.26
N THR A 28 25.23 7.72 -7.21
CA THR A 28 25.97 7.08 -6.12
C THR A 28 26.28 5.61 -6.37
N ARG A 29 25.56 4.96 -7.31
CA ARG A 29 25.56 3.51 -7.52
C ARG A 29 25.11 2.72 -6.28
N MET A 30 24.37 3.35 -5.38
CA MET A 30 23.80 2.74 -4.18
C MET A 30 22.28 2.67 -4.34
N HIS A 31 21.68 1.55 -3.92
CA HIS A 31 20.23 1.40 -3.95
C HIS A 31 19.57 2.06 -2.74
N VAL A 32 18.42 2.68 -2.96
CA VAL A 32 17.55 3.15 -1.89
C VAL A 32 16.96 1.93 -1.19
N SER A 33 17.07 1.87 0.14
CA SER A 33 16.48 0.76 0.89
C SER A 33 14.97 0.70 0.65
N PRO A 34 14.38 -0.50 0.41
CA PRO A 34 12.94 -0.65 0.27
C PRO A 34 12.13 -0.10 1.46
N ARG A 35 12.75 0.02 2.62
CA ARG A 35 12.15 0.57 3.85
C ARG A 35 12.62 1.99 4.17
N GLN A 36 13.32 2.64 3.26
CA GLN A 36 13.75 4.04 3.48
C GLN A 36 12.52 4.91 3.74
N PRO A 37 12.46 5.70 4.83
CA PRO A 37 11.32 6.55 5.11
C PRO A 37 10.94 7.42 3.92
N TYR A 38 9.66 7.42 3.56
CA TYR A 38 9.02 8.14 2.46
C TYR A 38 9.48 7.78 1.04
N ALA A 39 10.69 7.30 0.87
CA ALA A 39 11.33 7.01 -0.41
C ALA A 39 11.28 5.53 -0.80
N GLY A 40 11.32 4.62 0.18
CA GLY A 40 11.37 3.19 -0.05
C GLY A 40 10.10 2.64 -0.73
N GLU A 41 10.26 1.65 -1.57
CA GLU A 41 9.13 1.05 -2.31
C GLU A 41 8.06 0.44 -1.41
N LEU A 42 8.43 -0.04 -0.22
CA LEU A 42 7.53 -0.72 0.73
C LEU A 42 6.87 0.23 1.75
N VAL A 43 7.19 1.53 1.72
CA VAL A 43 6.71 2.48 2.75
C VAL A 43 5.19 2.65 2.74
N PHE A 44 4.58 2.59 1.55
CA PHE A 44 3.13 2.73 1.37
C PHE A 44 2.46 1.39 1.05
N THR A 45 3.07 0.29 1.44
CA THR A 45 2.57 -1.07 1.20
C THR A 45 2.06 -1.68 2.50
N ALA A 46 0.90 -2.32 2.46
CA ALA A 46 0.36 -3.10 3.57
C ALA A 46 0.25 -4.58 3.16
N PHE A 47 0.79 -5.47 4.00
CA PHE A 47 0.79 -6.91 3.75
C PHE A 47 -0.36 -7.64 4.45
N SER A 48 -0.90 -7.07 5.51
CA SER A 48 -2.01 -7.66 6.27
C SER A 48 -3.36 -7.22 5.71
N GLY A 49 -4.26 -8.15 5.49
CA GLY A 49 -5.63 -7.86 5.02
C GLY A 49 -6.41 -6.93 5.96
N SER A 50 -6.17 -7.00 7.26
CA SER A 50 -6.78 -6.08 8.22
C SER A 50 -6.25 -4.64 8.09
N HIS A 51 -4.95 -4.49 7.80
CA HIS A 51 -4.37 -3.18 7.54
C HIS A 51 -4.88 -2.58 6.23
N GLN A 52 -4.97 -3.40 5.19
CA GLN A 52 -5.51 -3.00 3.88
C GLN A 52 -6.97 -2.55 3.98
N ASP A 53 -7.81 -3.31 4.70
CA ASP A 53 -9.20 -2.95 4.96
C ASP A 53 -9.31 -1.63 5.75
N ALA A 54 -8.46 -1.43 6.76
CA ALA A 54 -8.42 -0.19 7.52
C ALA A 54 -7.98 1.01 6.68
N ILE A 55 -7.00 0.85 5.80
CA ILE A 55 -6.55 1.89 4.87
C ILE A 55 -7.68 2.23 3.89
N ALA A 56 -8.30 1.22 3.27
CA ALA A 56 -9.40 1.42 2.33
C ALA A 56 -10.58 2.17 2.97
N LYS A 57 -10.95 1.80 4.19
CA LYS A 57 -12.00 2.50 4.96
C LYS A 57 -11.60 3.91 5.33
N GLY A 58 -10.34 4.13 5.72
CA GLY A 58 -9.81 5.46 6.03
C GLY A 58 -9.81 6.38 4.82
N MET A 59 -9.41 5.88 3.65
CA MET A 59 -9.45 6.62 2.39
C MET A 59 -10.88 7.00 2.01
N ALA A 60 -11.81 6.02 2.00
CA ALA A 60 -13.22 6.25 1.69
C ALA A 60 -13.88 7.26 2.66
N TRP A 61 -13.58 7.15 3.96
CA TRP A 61 -14.09 8.08 4.97
C TRP A 61 -13.58 9.51 4.75
N ARG A 62 -12.31 9.64 4.37
CA ARG A 62 -11.68 10.94 4.09
C ARG A 62 -12.27 11.59 2.85
N GLU A 63 -12.49 10.81 1.79
CA GLU A 63 -13.10 11.25 0.55
C GLU A 63 -14.56 11.72 0.76
N ASP A 64 -15.37 10.93 1.47
CA ASP A 64 -16.78 11.24 1.78
C ASP A 64 -16.92 12.55 2.57
N ARG A 65 -15.99 12.81 3.50
CA ARG A 65 -16.02 13.99 4.37
C ARG A 65 -15.17 15.16 3.92
N GLN A 66 -14.48 15.03 2.79
CA GLN A 66 -13.55 16.07 2.28
C GLN A 66 -12.61 16.60 3.37
N CYS A 67 -12.01 15.69 4.14
CA CYS A 67 -11.19 16.01 5.29
C CYS A 67 -9.82 16.54 4.85
N ASP A 68 -9.45 17.76 5.26
CA ASP A 68 -8.17 18.38 4.92
C ASP A 68 -6.98 17.74 5.65
N LYS A 69 -7.24 17.06 6.79
CA LYS A 69 -6.19 16.45 7.59
C LYS A 69 -5.97 15.00 7.17
N TRP A 70 -4.69 14.61 7.09
CA TRP A 70 -4.33 13.23 6.88
C TRP A 70 -4.54 12.41 8.16
N ASN A 71 -5.40 11.40 8.07
CA ASN A 71 -5.76 10.53 9.20
C ASN A 71 -6.02 9.08 8.78
N VAL A 72 -5.44 8.67 7.65
CA VAL A 72 -5.57 7.30 7.17
C VAL A 72 -4.70 6.37 8.02
N PRO A 73 -5.25 5.29 8.60
CA PRO A 73 -4.49 4.34 9.40
C PRO A 73 -3.32 3.74 8.62
N TYR A 74 -2.22 3.44 9.31
CA TYR A 74 -1.01 2.80 8.76
C TYR A 74 -0.24 3.56 7.68
N LEU A 75 -0.74 4.68 7.19
CA LEU A 75 -0.02 5.55 6.27
C LEU A 75 0.40 6.82 7.00
N PRO A 76 1.71 7.04 7.20
CA PRO A 76 2.20 8.15 8.03
C PRO A 76 1.96 9.54 7.41
N ILE A 77 1.84 9.60 6.10
CA ILE A 77 1.54 10.81 5.32
C ILE A 77 0.67 10.45 4.11
N ASP A 78 0.10 11.45 3.45
CA ASP A 78 -0.49 11.26 2.13
C ASP A 78 0.61 10.87 1.13
N PRO A 79 0.52 9.71 0.47
CA PRO A 79 1.49 9.35 -0.56
C PRO A 79 1.62 10.39 -1.67
N GLN A 80 0.56 11.15 -1.95
CA GLN A 80 0.58 12.21 -2.97
C GLN A 80 1.53 13.35 -2.62
N ASP A 81 1.76 13.62 -1.33
CA ASP A 81 2.71 14.66 -0.88
C ASP A 81 4.15 14.37 -1.34
N VAL A 82 4.46 13.14 -1.67
CA VAL A 82 5.76 12.71 -2.20
C VAL A 82 5.67 12.18 -3.64
N GLY A 83 4.60 12.53 -4.36
CA GLY A 83 4.38 12.13 -5.76
C GLY A 83 4.13 10.65 -5.95
N ARG A 84 3.70 9.96 -4.88
CA ARG A 84 3.39 8.52 -4.91
C ARG A 84 1.89 8.30 -4.77
N ARG A 85 1.48 7.06 -4.92
CA ARG A 85 0.12 6.61 -4.64
C ARG A 85 0.18 5.49 -3.61
N TYR A 86 -0.90 5.30 -2.88
CA TYR A 86 -1.08 4.05 -2.17
C TYR A 86 -1.32 2.98 -3.23
N ASP A 87 -0.30 2.16 -3.44
CA ASP A 87 -0.39 1.04 -4.36
C ASP A 87 -1.21 -0.07 -3.72
N SER A 88 -2.52 0.01 -3.97
CA SER A 88 -3.38 -1.15 -3.80
C SER A 88 -2.94 -2.32 -4.69
N ASP A 89 -2.18 -2.02 -5.74
CA ASP A 89 -1.73 -2.99 -6.74
C ASP A 89 -0.49 -3.80 -6.29
N VAL A 90 0.23 -3.32 -5.26
CA VAL A 90 1.26 -4.12 -4.59
C VAL A 90 0.69 -4.86 -3.38
N ILE A 91 -0.53 -5.35 -3.50
CA ILE A 91 -1.05 -6.30 -2.53
C ILE A 91 -0.36 -7.65 -2.82
N ARG A 92 0.74 -7.86 -2.12
CA ARG A 92 1.41 -9.15 -2.10
C ARG A 92 0.57 -10.10 -1.25
N ILE A 93 -0.12 -11.01 -1.90
CA ILE A 93 -0.84 -12.07 -1.21
C ILE A 93 0.19 -13.11 -0.78
N ASN A 94 0.34 -13.26 0.50
CA ASN A 94 1.10 -14.35 1.10
C ASN A 94 0.18 -15.17 2.03
N SER A 95 0.73 -16.22 2.61
CA SER A 95 0.02 -17.10 3.56
C SER A 95 -0.55 -16.38 4.80
N GLN A 96 -0.11 -15.15 5.07
CA GLN A 96 -0.59 -14.29 6.15
C GLN A 96 -1.75 -13.38 5.71
N SER A 97 -2.02 -13.30 4.40
CA SER A 97 -3.10 -12.47 3.87
C SER A 97 -4.45 -13.11 4.17
N GLY A 98 -5.25 -12.43 4.95
CA GLY A 98 -6.59 -12.90 5.31
C GLY A 98 -7.62 -12.70 4.19
N LYS A 99 -8.83 -13.23 4.39
CA LYS A 99 -9.99 -13.13 3.47
C LYS A 99 -10.29 -11.70 2.99
N GLY A 100 -9.97 -10.70 3.79
CA GLY A 100 -10.15 -9.28 3.44
C GLY A 100 -9.23 -8.82 2.31
N GLY A 101 -7.95 -9.20 2.34
CA GLY A 101 -6.98 -8.85 1.30
C GLY A 101 -7.32 -9.45 -0.06
N VAL A 102 -7.67 -10.73 -0.07
CA VAL A 102 -8.07 -11.44 -1.30
C VAL A 102 -9.30 -10.80 -1.94
N ASN A 103 -10.34 -10.53 -1.12
CA ASN A 103 -11.57 -9.90 -1.62
C ASN A 103 -11.33 -8.47 -2.15
N TYR A 104 -10.43 -7.72 -1.52
CA TYR A 104 -10.06 -6.39 -1.96
C TYR A 104 -9.42 -6.44 -3.36
N ILE A 105 -8.47 -7.34 -3.59
CA ILE A 105 -7.83 -7.52 -4.90
C ILE A 105 -8.84 -7.92 -5.96
N LEU A 106 -9.69 -8.91 -5.68
CA LEU A 106 -10.70 -9.36 -6.63
C LEU A 106 -11.62 -8.19 -7.05
N LYS A 107 -11.96 -7.32 -6.10
CA LYS A 107 -12.78 -6.14 -6.37
C LYS A 107 -12.02 -5.09 -7.19
N GLN A 108 -10.76 -4.80 -6.85
CA GLN A 108 -9.97 -3.76 -7.51
C GLN A 108 -9.46 -4.18 -8.90
N SER A 109 -8.90 -5.39 -9.00
CA SER A 109 -8.27 -5.83 -10.25
C SER A 109 -9.27 -6.41 -11.25
N PHE A 110 -10.35 -7.05 -10.75
CA PHE A 110 -11.31 -7.76 -11.60
C PHE A 110 -12.75 -7.26 -11.48
N GLY A 111 -13.03 -6.30 -10.60
CA GLY A 111 -14.39 -5.82 -10.35
C GLY A 111 -15.31 -6.84 -9.69
N ILE A 112 -14.77 -7.95 -9.18
CA ILE A 112 -15.54 -9.06 -8.60
C ILE A 112 -15.75 -8.82 -7.12
N SER A 113 -17.02 -8.81 -6.69
CA SER A 113 -17.42 -8.79 -5.28
C SER A 113 -17.99 -10.13 -4.88
N LEU A 114 -17.28 -10.86 -4.00
CA LEU A 114 -17.70 -12.17 -3.55
C LEU A 114 -18.77 -12.08 -2.45
N PRO A 115 -19.76 -12.98 -2.44
CA PRO A 115 -20.64 -13.18 -1.30
C PRO A 115 -19.85 -13.57 -0.03
N GLU A 116 -20.34 -13.20 1.14
CA GLU A 116 -19.61 -13.34 2.41
C GLU A 116 -19.10 -14.76 2.67
N LYS A 117 -19.91 -15.78 2.37
CA LYS A 117 -19.52 -17.19 2.52
C LYS A 117 -18.39 -17.61 1.57
N MET A 118 -18.38 -17.09 0.35
CA MET A 118 -17.34 -17.40 -0.63
C MET A 118 -16.00 -16.69 -0.32
N LYS A 119 -16.03 -15.54 0.33
CA LYS A 119 -14.80 -14.83 0.73
C LYS A 119 -13.89 -15.68 1.60
N GLU A 120 -14.49 -16.48 2.46
CA GLU A 120 -13.76 -17.35 3.38
C GLU A 120 -13.13 -18.53 2.65
N GLU A 121 -13.90 -19.21 1.81
CA GLU A 121 -13.42 -20.36 1.01
C GLU A 121 -12.31 -19.95 0.04
N VAL A 122 -12.50 -18.84 -0.69
CA VAL A 122 -11.48 -18.31 -1.61
C VAL A 122 -10.23 -17.86 -0.85
N GLY A 123 -10.38 -17.25 0.32
CA GLY A 123 -9.26 -16.89 1.18
C GLY A 123 -8.42 -18.10 1.60
N TYR A 124 -9.05 -19.21 1.97
CA TYR A 124 -8.35 -20.45 2.30
C TYR A 124 -7.69 -21.09 1.09
N LEU A 125 -8.36 -21.09 -0.08
CA LEU A 125 -7.78 -21.60 -1.33
C LEU A 125 -6.50 -20.86 -1.71
N VAL A 126 -6.56 -19.54 -1.72
CA VAL A 126 -5.41 -18.68 -2.04
C VAL A 126 -4.26 -18.90 -1.08
N LYS A 127 -4.57 -19.04 0.22
CA LYS A 127 -3.57 -19.35 1.24
C LYS A 127 -2.90 -20.70 0.97
N ASP A 128 -3.68 -21.76 0.72
CA ASP A 128 -3.16 -23.11 0.44
C ASP A 128 -2.25 -23.11 -0.80
N VAL A 129 -2.62 -22.39 -1.84
CA VAL A 129 -1.81 -22.25 -3.07
C VAL A 129 -0.51 -21.50 -2.77
N SER A 130 -0.56 -20.39 -2.04
CA SER A 130 0.64 -19.63 -1.66
C SER A 130 1.59 -20.45 -0.77
N ASP A 131 1.05 -21.18 0.20
CA ASP A 131 1.84 -22.05 1.08
C ASP A 131 2.52 -23.17 0.30
N LYS A 132 1.82 -23.83 -0.63
CA LYS A 132 2.39 -24.88 -1.47
C LYS A 132 3.44 -24.38 -2.47
N ALA A 133 3.22 -23.18 -3.01
CA ALA A 133 4.13 -22.57 -3.95
C ALA A 133 5.36 -21.92 -3.27
N HIS A 134 5.32 -21.70 -1.95
CA HIS A 134 6.29 -20.91 -1.19
C HIS A 134 6.58 -19.55 -1.82
N LYS A 135 5.54 -18.92 -2.39
CA LYS A 135 5.64 -17.66 -3.12
C LYS A 135 4.49 -16.73 -2.77
N GLU A 136 4.76 -15.44 -2.89
CA GLU A 136 3.70 -14.44 -2.97
C GLU A 136 2.95 -14.60 -4.30
N LEU A 137 1.64 -14.45 -4.25
CA LEU A 137 0.79 -14.53 -5.44
C LEU A 137 0.52 -13.13 -5.97
N THR A 138 0.61 -12.96 -7.26
CA THR A 138 0.20 -11.75 -7.96
C THR A 138 -1.27 -11.87 -8.43
N PRO A 139 -1.96 -10.77 -8.76
CA PRO A 139 -3.32 -10.82 -9.28
C PRO A 139 -3.51 -11.70 -10.53
N ASP A 140 -2.44 -11.90 -11.30
CA ASP A 140 -2.44 -12.67 -12.54
C ASP A 140 -2.21 -14.19 -12.33
N TRP A 141 -2.09 -14.62 -11.09
CA TRP A 141 -1.92 -16.02 -10.68
C TRP A 141 -3.25 -16.63 -10.31
#